data_aa0e037f6715ec8520a4bd664aa30b22
#
_entry.id   aa0e037f6715ec8520a4bd664aa30b22
#
_cell.length_a   1.000
_cell.length_b   1.000
_cell.length_c   1.000
_cell.angle_alpha   90.00
_cell.angle_beta   90.00
_cell.angle_gamma   90.00
#
_symmetry.space_group_name_H-M   'P 1'
#
loop_
_entity.id
_entity.type
_entity.pdbx_description
1 polymer ?
#
loop_
_entity_poly.entity_id
_entity_poly.type
_entity_poly.pdbx_seq_one_letter_code
_entity_poly.pdbx_strand_id
1 'polypeptide(L)'
;MIWTDCKMFYMPQRSEPWHAIRKGKLTASQAGDWLAEEVVCRLTIAELREAAAVYGVEVEKKLKRDELLAYLTPQLPAEALPLTITEKSSGAKQTAINKCLGAMAKQSGPPDYDIDPDGPPPRNPALWAIWNGIRLEDEAREALQRRIGEDIEEIGFCLDTKGAAGCSPDGLIKGKRIGVEIKCPISETHVGYLRNGKLPSTYKAQVHFSMAITGAQAWHFWSYCPGLPPFHLLVERDAFTEAMVRGIEHFSDDLADATRAMEDMWNQEFGKDKS
;
A
#
# COMPACT_ATOMS: atom_id res chain seq x y z
N MET A 1 -0.86 -16.34 16.77
CA MET A 1 -0.34 -15.45 15.71
C MET A 1 -1.51 -14.59 15.27
N ILE A 2 -1.43 -13.25 15.37
CA ILE A 2 -2.57 -12.33 15.06
C ILE A 2 -2.63 -11.94 13.57
N TRP A 3 -1.55 -12.21 12.83
CA TRP A 3 -1.44 -11.93 11.40
C TRP A 3 -1.68 -13.24 10.62
N THR A 4 -2.88 -13.43 10.09
CA THR A 4 -3.30 -14.65 9.39
C THR A 4 -3.47 -14.45 7.89
N ASP A 5 -3.52 -13.20 7.45
CA ASP A 5 -3.90 -12.85 6.08
C ASP A 5 -2.69 -12.75 5.14
N CYS A 6 -1.46 -12.88 5.68
CA CYS A 6 -0.22 -12.86 4.89
C CYS A 6 0.85 -13.78 5.48
N LYS A 7 1.87 -14.11 4.65
CA LYS A 7 3.12 -14.75 5.09
C LYS A 7 4.12 -13.66 5.45
N MET A 8 4.64 -13.69 6.68
CA MET A 8 5.63 -12.73 7.16
C MET A 8 7.04 -13.30 7.03
N PHE A 9 7.95 -12.47 6.54
CA PHE A 9 9.36 -12.80 6.36
C PHE A 9 10.22 -11.84 7.17
N TYR A 10 10.90 -12.37 8.16
CA TYR A 10 11.81 -11.64 9.04
C TYR A 10 13.19 -11.61 8.41
N MET A 11 13.52 -10.53 7.77
CA MET A 11 14.82 -10.28 7.15
C MET A 11 15.10 -8.77 7.12
N PRO A 12 16.35 -8.34 7.13
CA PRO A 12 16.66 -6.92 6.96
C PRO A 12 16.13 -6.41 5.62
N GLN A 13 15.46 -5.29 5.63
CA GLN A 13 15.07 -4.60 4.39
C GLN A 13 16.33 -4.22 3.61
N ARG A 14 16.23 -4.17 2.28
CA ARG A 14 17.34 -3.92 1.34
C ARG A 14 18.41 -5.01 1.27
N SER A 15 18.27 -6.12 2.02
CA SER A 15 19.14 -7.28 1.87
C SER A 15 18.86 -8.05 0.56
N GLU A 16 19.81 -8.88 0.12
CA GLU A 16 19.64 -9.72 -1.07
C GLU A 16 18.38 -10.61 -0.99
N PRO A 17 18.07 -11.32 0.12
CA PRO A 17 16.82 -12.08 0.26
C PRO A 17 15.57 -11.19 0.15
N TRP A 18 15.61 -9.95 0.66
CA TRP A 18 14.52 -9.01 0.56
C TRP A 18 14.26 -8.57 -0.89
N HIS A 19 15.32 -8.30 -1.67
CA HIS A 19 15.19 -8.01 -3.10
C HIS A 19 14.64 -9.22 -3.85
N ALA A 20 15.12 -10.43 -3.53
CA ALA A 20 14.71 -11.66 -4.18
C ALA A 20 13.22 -11.96 -3.97
N ILE A 21 12.69 -11.83 -2.74
CA ILE A 21 11.29 -12.13 -2.46
C ILE A 21 10.31 -11.14 -3.11
N ARG A 22 10.73 -9.90 -3.33
CA ARG A 22 9.92 -8.85 -3.98
C ARG A 22 9.86 -8.98 -5.50
N LYS A 23 10.81 -9.74 -6.08
CA LYS A 23 10.95 -9.88 -7.53
C LYS A 23 9.70 -10.48 -8.15
N GLY A 24 9.16 -9.84 -9.18
CA GLY A 24 7.96 -10.28 -9.90
C GLY A 24 6.64 -10.10 -9.14
N LYS A 25 6.61 -9.32 -8.08
CA LYS A 25 5.41 -9.08 -7.27
C LYS A 25 4.97 -7.62 -7.33
N LEU A 26 3.66 -7.41 -7.23
CA LEU A 26 3.11 -6.07 -7.03
C LEU A 26 3.38 -5.65 -5.58
N THR A 27 4.05 -4.51 -5.40
CA THR A 27 4.38 -4.01 -4.06
C THR A 27 3.58 -2.75 -3.70
N ALA A 28 3.45 -2.47 -2.41
CA ALA A 28 2.68 -1.33 -1.89
C ALA A 28 3.11 0.01 -2.51
N SER A 29 4.41 0.23 -2.73
CA SER A 29 4.92 1.44 -3.39
C SER A 29 4.52 1.57 -4.86
N GLN A 30 4.11 0.47 -5.51
CA GLN A 30 3.66 0.41 -6.90
C GLN A 30 2.13 0.27 -7.01
N ALA A 31 1.42 0.16 -5.89
CA ALA A 31 -0.02 -0.05 -5.87
C ALA A 31 -0.79 1.03 -6.66
N GLY A 32 -0.33 2.28 -6.56
CA GLY A 32 -0.90 3.40 -7.31
C GLY A 32 -0.75 3.31 -8.84
N ASP A 33 0.17 2.48 -9.35
CA ASP A 33 0.35 2.30 -10.80
C ASP A 33 -0.74 1.40 -11.40
N TRP A 34 -1.28 0.48 -10.60
CA TRP A 34 -2.23 -0.52 -11.06
C TRP A 34 -3.64 -0.32 -10.50
N LEU A 35 -3.75 0.02 -9.22
CA LEU A 35 -5.03 0.17 -8.54
C LEU A 35 -5.59 1.59 -8.69
N ALA A 36 -6.92 1.69 -8.69
CA ALA A 36 -7.65 2.92 -8.94
C ALA A 36 -7.43 3.97 -7.84
N GLU A 37 -7.53 5.24 -8.25
CA GLU A 37 -7.34 6.38 -7.35
C GLU A 37 -8.55 6.69 -6.47
N GLU A 38 -9.77 6.26 -6.86
CA GLU A 38 -11.00 6.61 -6.14
C GLU A 38 -11.98 5.45 -6.00
N VAL A 39 -12.54 5.35 -4.80
CA VAL A 39 -13.73 4.57 -4.52
C VAL A 39 -14.93 5.45 -4.83
N VAL A 40 -15.60 5.21 -5.93
CA VAL A 40 -16.77 5.99 -6.33
C VAL A 40 -18.02 5.17 -6.09
N CYS A 41 -18.81 5.53 -5.10
CA CYS A 41 -20.19 5.09 -5.00
C CYS A 41 -21.00 5.79 -6.11
N ARG A 42 -21.62 5.03 -7.02
CA ARG A 42 -22.42 5.57 -8.12
C ARG A 42 -23.87 5.89 -7.75
N LEU A 43 -24.27 5.61 -6.51
CA LEU A 43 -25.62 5.90 -6.06
C LEU A 43 -25.94 7.40 -6.17
N THR A 44 -27.10 7.71 -6.66
CA THR A 44 -27.67 9.05 -6.67
C THR A 44 -28.04 9.49 -5.26
N ILE A 45 -28.31 10.78 -5.05
CA ILE A 45 -28.81 11.29 -3.74
C ILE A 45 -30.09 10.55 -3.29
N ALA A 46 -30.96 10.21 -4.24
CA ALA A 46 -32.21 9.49 -3.94
C ALA A 46 -31.91 8.07 -3.42
N GLU A 47 -31.06 7.34 -4.12
CA GLU A 47 -30.65 5.98 -3.73
C GLU A 47 -29.86 5.95 -2.41
N LEU A 48 -29.00 6.94 -2.15
CA LEU A 48 -28.32 7.08 -0.86
C LEU A 48 -29.30 7.32 0.28
N ARG A 49 -30.34 8.10 0.07
CA ARG A 49 -31.40 8.32 1.07
C ARG A 49 -32.28 7.11 1.27
N GLU A 50 -32.57 6.38 0.21
CA GLU A 50 -33.28 5.10 0.29
C GLU A 50 -32.45 4.07 1.08
N ALA A 51 -31.17 3.94 0.81
CA ALA A 51 -30.26 3.11 1.59
C ALA A 51 -30.26 3.50 3.07
N ALA A 52 -30.14 4.79 3.38
CA ALA A 52 -30.23 5.30 4.75
C ALA A 52 -31.53 4.90 5.43
N ALA A 53 -32.66 5.06 4.74
CA ALA A 53 -33.98 4.70 5.28
C ALA A 53 -34.13 3.20 5.56
N VAL A 54 -33.63 2.33 4.67
CA VAL A 54 -33.64 0.87 4.85
C VAL A 54 -32.92 0.44 6.13
N TYR A 55 -31.81 1.12 6.46
CA TYR A 55 -31.01 0.84 7.66
C TYR A 55 -31.35 1.73 8.87
N GLY A 56 -32.42 2.53 8.78
CA GLY A 56 -32.89 3.37 9.89
C GLY A 56 -31.97 4.53 10.25
N VAL A 57 -31.13 4.99 9.30
CA VAL A 57 -30.25 6.15 9.51
C VAL A 57 -30.97 7.43 9.11
N GLU A 58 -31.14 8.35 10.06
CA GLU A 58 -31.70 9.66 9.80
C GLU A 58 -30.68 10.56 9.10
N VAL A 59 -31.12 11.24 8.02
CA VAL A 59 -30.28 12.10 7.21
C VAL A 59 -30.90 13.49 7.00
N GLU A 60 -30.09 14.54 7.10
CA GLU A 60 -30.54 15.89 6.83
C GLU A 60 -30.88 16.09 5.34
N LYS A 61 -32.02 16.76 5.06
CA LYS A 61 -32.51 17.00 3.69
C LYS A 61 -31.58 17.89 2.85
N LYS A 62 -30.70 18.67 3.49
CA LYS A 62 -29.85 19.66 2.84
C LYS A 62 -28.48 19.12 2.39
N LEU A 63 -28.08 17.91 2.83
CA LEU A 63 -26.78 17.35 2.48
C LEU A 63 -26.66 17.13 0.97
N LYS A 64 -25.55 17.59 0.41
CA LYS A 64 -25.16 17.29 -0.97
C LYS A 64 -24.73 15.82 -1.06
N ARG A 65 -24.63 15.30 -2.29
CA ARG A 65 -24.31 13.88 -2.53
C ARG A 65 -23.05 13.39 -1.79
N ASP A 66 -21.97 14.13 -1.90
CA ASP A 66 -20.68 13.70 -1.34
C ASP A 66 -20.63 13.84 0.19
N GLU A 67 -21.33 14.87 0.73
CA GLU A 67 -21.52 15.03 2.17
C GLU A 67 -22.40 13.89 2.75
N LEU A 68 -23.45 13.55 2.03
CA LEU A 68 -24.36 12.44 2.39
C LEU A 68 -23.61 11.10 2.32
N LEU A 69 -22.84 10.86 1.28
CA LEU A 69 -22.03 9.64 1.15
C LEU A 69 -21.00 9.53 2.29
N ALA A 70 -20.27 10.61 2.58
CA ALA A 70 -19.31 10.64 3.69
C ALA A 70 -19.98 10.39 5.05
N TYR A 71 -21.18 10.92 5.25
CA TYR A 71 -21.98 10.71 6.47
C TYR A 71 -22.46 9.27 6.62
N LEU A 72 -22.88 8.64 5.51
CA LEU A 72 -23.43 7.29 5.52
C LEU A 72 -22.36 6.17 5.55
N THR A 73 -21.17 6.43 5.00
CA THR A 73 -20.10 5.43 4.88
C THR A 73 -19.74 4.73 6.22
N PRO A 74 -19.61 5.43 7.35
CA PRO A 74 -19.33 4.77 8.63
C PRO A 74 -20.55 4.13 9.30
N GLN A 75 -21.76 4.37 8.80
CA GLN A 75 -23.02 3.97 9.44
C GLN A 75 -23.75 2.83 8.73
N LEU A 76 -23.43 2.61 7.45
CA LEU A 76 -24.07 1.57 6.65
C LEU A 76 -23.10 0.43 6.33
N PRO A 77 -23.60 -0.80 6.22
CA PRO A 77 -22.76 -1.91 5.78
C PRO A 77 -22.32 -1.72 4.31
N ALA A 78 -21.20 -2.33 3.94
CA ALA A 78 -20.58 -2.17 2.62
C ALA A 78 -21.53 -2.56 1.46
N GLU A 79 -22.45 -3.49 1.70
CA GLU A 79 -23.45 -3.93 0.72
C GLU A 79 -24.49 -2.85 0.39
N ALA A 80 -24.76 -1.96 1.34
CA ALA A 80 -25.73 -0.87 1.16
C ALA A 80 -25.14 0.31 0.36
N LEU A 81 -23.82 0.43 0.35
CA LEU A 81 -23.10 1.43 -0.39
C LEU A 81 -22.12 0.75 -1.36
N PRO A 82 -22.58 0.20 -2.50
CA PRO A 82 -21.71 -0.48 -3.44
C PRO A 82 -20.65 0.51 -3.97
N LEU A 83 -19.47 0.40 -3.41
CA LEU A 83 -18.32 1.20 -3.79
C LEU A 83 -17.70 0.55 -5.02
N THR A 84 -17.76 1.24 -6.14
CA THR A 84 -17.03 0.85 -7.35
C THR A 84 -15.67 1.54 -7.37
N ILE A 85 -14.61 0.76 -7.49
CA ILE A 85 -13.31 1.31 -7.84
C ILE A 85 -13.39 1.71 -9.32
N THR A 86 -13.01 2.94 -9.65
CA THR A 86 -12.63 3.27 -11.02
C THR A 86 -11.32 2.54 -11.29
N GLU A 87 -11.41 1.43 -11.98
CA GLU A 87 -10.22 0.70 -12.41
C GLU A 87 -9.40 1.57 -13.34
N LYS A 88 -8.07 1.58 -13.17
CA LYS A 88 -7.17 2.17 -14.16
C LYS A 88 -7.39 1.50 -15.52
N SER A 89 -7.05 2.22 -16.58
CA SER A 89 -7.20 1.73 -17.95
C SER A 89 -6.57 0.33 -18.11
N SER A 90 -7.12 -0.49 -19.01
CA SER A 90 -6.57 -1.81 -19.32
C SER A 90 -5.08 -1.78 -19.68
N GLY A 91 -4.60 -0.68 -20.30
CA GLY A 91 -3.19 -0.48 -20.60
C GLY A 91 -2.31 -0.30 -19.37
N ALA A 92 -2.78 0.38 -18.32
CA ALA A 92 -2.02 0.52 -17.07
C ALA A 92 -1.91 -0.83 -16.33
N LYS A 93 -3.00 -1.60 -16.29
CA LYS A 93 -3.02 -2.96 -15.73
C LYS A 93 -2.04 -3.88 -16.45
N GLN A 94 -2.08 -3.88 -17.79
CA GLN A 94 -1.15 -4.67 -18.61
C GLN A 94 0.31 -4.26 -18.37
N THR A 95 0.58 -2.96 -18.21
CA THR A 95 1.92 -2.47 -17.90
C THR A 95 2.42 -2.99 -16.54
N ALA A 96 1.56 -3.03 -15.51
CA ALA A 96 1.93 -3.56 -14.21
C ALA A 96 2.22 -5.08 -14.26
N ILE A 97 1.41 -5.85 -14.97
CA ILE A 97 1.64 -7.29 -15.21
C ILE A 97 2.97 -7.48 -15.97
N ASN A 98 3.20 -6.73 -17.04
CA ASN A 98 4.44 -6.82 -17.82
C ASN A 98 5.68 -6.49 -16.97
N LYS A 99 5.59 -5.52 -16.04
CA LYS A 99 6.68 -5.22 -15.09
C LYS A 99 6.97 -6.43 -14.18
N CYS A 100 5.93 -7.07 -13.65
CA CYS A 100 6.10 -8.26 -12.81
C CYS A 100 6.72 -9.43 -13.60
N LEU A 101 6.19 -9.74 -14.78
CA LEU A 101 6.73 -10.80 -15.65
C LEU A 101 8.18 -10.52 -16.08
N GLY A 102 8.45 -9.29 -16.51
CA GLY A 102 9.81 -8.88 -16.91
C GLY A 102 10.81 -8.95 -15.75
N ALA A 103 10.38 -8.62 -14.52
CA ALA A 103 11.22 -8.75 -13.34
C ALA A 103 11.56 -10.21 -13.01
N MET A 104 10.75 -11.19 -13.40
CA MET A 104 11.03 -12.63 -13.21
C MET A 104 12.15 -13.12 -14.12
N ALA A 105 12.45 -12.44 -15.23
CA ALA A 105 13.53 -12.79 -16.13
C ALA A 105 14.91 -12.70 -15.44
N LYS A 106 15.81 -13.62 -15.78
CA LYS A 106 17.15 -13.71 -15.15
C LYS A 106 18.02 -12.46 -15.32
N GLN A 107 17.75 -11.65 -16.36
CA GLN A 107 18.52 -10.45 -16.70
C GLN A 107 18.04 -9.17 -16.00
N SER A 108 16.93 -9.21 -15.27
CA SER A 108 16.52 -8.07 -14.47
C SER A 108 17.50 -7.92 -13.30
N GLY A 109 18.42 -6.98 -13.40
CA GLY A 109 19.36 -6.61 -12.33
C GLY A 109 18.63 -6.07 -11.09
N PRO A 110 19.31 -6.01 -9.94
CA PRO A 110 18.80 -5.26 -8.80
C PRO A 110 18.60 -3.78 -9.21
N PRO A 111 17.63 -3.07 -8.60
CA PRO A 111 17.55 -1.63 -8.80
C PRO A 111 18.87 -0.98 -8.38
N ASP A 112 19.37 -0.04 -9.19
CA ASP A 112 20.69 0.62 -9.09
C ASP A 112 20.90 1.49 -7.82
N TYR A 113 20.26 1.21 -6.71
CA TYR A 113 20.33 2.04 -5.50
C TYR A 113 20.99 1.28 -4.35
N ASP A 114 22.29 1.02 -4.49
CA ASP A 114 23.13 0.69 -3.35
C ASP A 114 23.50 2.02 -2.66
N ILE A 115 22.57 2.52 -1.83
CA ILE A 115 22.78 3.74 -1.06
C ILE A 115 23.31 3.35 0.31
N ASP A 116 24.57 3.63 0.55
CA ASP A 116 25.20 3.51 1.86
C ASP A 116 24.67 4.65 2.77
N PRO A 117 23.88 4.33 3.81
CA PRO A 117 23.34 5.34 4.73
C PRO A 117 24.45 5.99 5.60
N ASP A 118 25.55 5.30 5.82
CA ASP A 118 26.72 5.78 6.59
C ASP A 118 27.71 6.55 5.73
N GLY A 119 27.54 6.49 4.40
CA GLY A 119 28.35 7.19 3.43
C GLY A 119 28.03 8.69 3.33
N PRO A 120 28.82 9.44 2.53
CA PRO A 120 28.57 10.86 2.33
C PRO A 120 27.24 11.08 1.59
N PRO A 121 26.53 12.20 1.89
CA PRO A 121 25.25 12.48 1.25
C PRO A 121 25.37 12.60 -0.27
N PRO A 122 24.51 11.92 -1.05
CA PRO A 122 24.51 12.02 -2.49
C PRO A 122 24.24 13.46 -2.98
N ARG A 123 24.90 13.88 -4.07
CA ARG A 123 24.65 15.19 -4.67
C ARG A 123 23.32 15.27 -5.44
N ASN A 124 22.82 14.15 -5.91
CA ASN A 124 21.52 14.07 -6.60
C ASN A 124 20.39 14.25 -5.58
N PRO A 125 19.47 15.21 -5.74
CA PRO A 125 18.39 15.47 -4.77
C PRO A 125 17.48 14.26 -4.52
N ALA A 126 17.17 13.46 -5.55
CA ALA A 126 16.34 12.27 -5.41
C ALA A 126 17.05 11.18 -4.58
N LEU A 127 18.33 10.94 -4.85
CA LEU A 127 19.15 9.99 -4.08
C LEU A 127 19.39 10.51 -2.66
N TRP A 128 19.56 11.82 -2.50
CA TRP A 128 19.69 12.44 -1.17
C TRP A 128 18.43 12.21 -0.33
N ALA A 129 17.24 12.36 -0.92
CA ALA A 129 15.99 12.11 -0.19
C ALA A 129 15.85 10.65 0.28
N ILE A 130 16.27 9.69 -0.55
CA ILE A 130 16.29 8.27 -0.20
C ILE A 130 17.34 8.01 0.90
N TRP A 131 18.56 8.51 0.74
CA TRP A 131 19.64 8.38 1.72
C TRP A 131 19.23 8.95 3.08
N ASN A 132 18.67 10.16 3.09
CA ASN A 132 18.20 10.81 4.32
C ASN A 132 17.06 10.02 4.99
N GLY A 133 16.14 9.47 4.19
CA GLY A 133 15.07 8.61 4.67
C GLY A 133 15.60 7.39 5.40
N ILE A 134 16.53 6.66 4.77
CA ILE A 134 17.16 5.46 5.34
C ILE A 134 17.88 5.80 6.65
N ARG A 135 18.69 6.86 6.66
CA ARG A 135 19.48 7.27 7.82
C ARG A 135 18.65 7.68 9.04
N LEU A 136 17.46 8.26 8.82
CA LEU A 136 16.59 8.75 9.89
C LEU A 136 15.53 7.74 10.33
N GLU A 137 15.40 6.60 9.64
CA GLU A 137 14.29 5.67 9.85
C GLU A 137 14.25 5.10 11.27
N ASP A 138 15.41 4.70 11.81
CA ASP A 138 15.50 4.15 13.17
C ASP A 138 15.16 5.20 14.24
N GLU A 139 15.73 6.42 14.14
CA GLU A 139 15.42 7.53 15.02
C GLU A 139 13.92 7.88 14.97
N ALA A 140 13.34 7.89 13.79
CA ALA A 140 11.92 8.15 13.57
C ALA A 140 11.03 7.06 14.18
N ARG A 141 11.45 5.78 14.06
CA ARG A 141 10.74 4.63 14.66
C ARG A 141 10.75 4.70 16.18
N GLU A 142 11.91 4.98 16.79
CA GLU A 142 12.02 5.17 18.22
C GLU A 142 11.18 6.37 18.73
N ALA A 143 11.17 7.46 17.96
CA ALA A 143 10.34 8.63 18.29
C ALA A 143 8.84 8.29 18.27
N LEU A 144 8.40 7.49 17.29
CA LEU A 144 7.03 7.00 17.25
C LEU A 144 6.72 6.06 18.42
N GLN A 145 7.59 5.09 18.72
CA GLN A 145 7.41 4.18 19.88
C GLN A 145 7.22 4.96 21.19
N ARG A 146 8.06 5.96 21.44
CA ARG A 146 7.93 6.84 22.62
C ARG A 146 6.59 7.59 22.64
N ARG A 147 6.11 8.03 21.47
CA ARG A 147 4.87 8.79 21.35
C ARG A 147 3.62 7.96 21.60
N ILE A 148 3.59 6.72 21.06
CA ILE A 148 2.40 5.85 21.15
C ILE A 148 2.45 4.91 22.36
N GLY A 149 3.62 4.73 22.98
CA GLY A 149 3.80 3.82 24.12
C GLY A 149 3.73 2.35 23.73
N GLU A 150 4.05 2.00 22.48
CA GLU A 150 3.93 0.65 21.93
C GLU A 150 5.24 0.20 21.30
N ASP A 151 5.52 -1.10 21.37
CA ASP A 151 6.66 -1.69 20.69
C ASP A 151 6.36 -1.90 19.19
N ILE A 152 7.26 -1.46 18.35
CA ILE A 152 7.21 -1.66 16.89
C ILE A 152 8.19 -2.79 16.52
N GLU A 153 7.65 -3.85 15.91
CA GLU A 153 8.43 -4.97 15.39
C GLU A 153 8.76 -4.73 13.91
N GLU A 154 10.03 -4.86 13.56
CA GLU A 154 10.48 -4.72 12.18
C GLU A 154 10.20 -6.00 11.39
N ILE A 155 9.61 -5.83 10.22
CA ILE A 155 9.28 -6.92 9.29
C ILE A 155 9.92 -6.62 7.94
N GLY A 156 10.62 -7.59 7.36
CA GLY A 156 11.22 -7.45 6.05
C GLY A 156 10.17 -7.37 4.95
N PHE A 157 9.27 -8.37 4.90
CA PHE A 157 8.25 -8.45 3.86
C PHE A 157 7.01 -9.22 4.31
N CYS A 158 5.84 -8.74 3.94
CA CYS A 158 4.56 -9.44 4.05
C CYS A 158 4.07 -9.80 2.66
N LEU A 159 3.86 -11.08 2.40
CA LEU A 159 3.41 -11.62 1.12
C LEU A 159 1.96 -12.09 1.24
N ASP A 160 1.11 -11.74 0.28
CA ASP A 160 -0.26 -12.24 0.22
C ASP A 160 -0.31 -13.77 0.11
N THR A 161 -1.48 -14.35 0.33
CA THR A 161 -1.66 -15.82 0.32
C THR A 161 -1.47 -16.44 -1.04
N LYS A 162 -1.72 -15.71 -2.14
CA LYS A 162 -1.51 -16.15 -3.52
C LYS A 162 -0.06 -15.98 -4.00
N GLY A 163 0.75 -15.21 -3.28
CA GLY A 163 2.16 -15.00 -3.61
C GLY A 163 2.42 -14.01 -4.74
N ALA A 164 1.43 -13.22 -5.14
CA ALA A 164 1.50 -12.28 -6.25
C ALA A 164 1.77 -10.83 -5.82
N ALA A 165 1.40 -10.47 -4.60
CA ALA A 165 1.47 -9.12 -4.08
C ALA A 165 2.03 -9.08 -2.66
N GLY A 166 2.64 -7.97 -2.27
CA GLY A 166 3.18 -7.86 -0.92
C GLY A 166 3.62 -6.45 -0.53
N CYS A 167 3.94 -6.26 0.74
CA CYS A 167 4.41 -5.00 1.27
C CYS A 167 5.61 -5.18 2.20
N SER A 168 6.40 -4.14 2.36
CA SER A 168 7.44 -4.01 3.39
C SER A 168 7.00 -2.92 4.34
N PRO A 169 6.32 -3.26 5.44
CA PRO A 169 6.00 -2.28 6.49
C PRO A 169 7.28 -1.74 7.12
N ASP A 170 7.28 -0.46 7.48
CA ASP A 170 8.38 0.09 8.30
C ASP A 170 8.28 -0.40 9.77
N GLY A 171 7.17 -1.06 10.09
CA GLY A 171 6.98 -1.82 11.32
C GLY A 171 5.54 -2.30 11.51
N LEU A 172 5.37 -3.23 12.45
CA LEU A 172 4.06 -3.69 12.93
C LEU A 172 4.00 -3.51 14.45
N ILE A 173 2.87 -3.06 14.98
CA ILE A 173 2.70 -2.94 16.43
C ILE A 173 2.59 -4.33 17.04
N LYS A 174 3.48 -4.63 17.99
CA LYS A 174 3.55 -5.93 18.62
C LYS A 174 2.23 -6.28 19.33
N GLY A 175 1.67 -7.42 18.98
CA GLY A 175 0.42 -7.89 19.59
C GLY A 175 -0.86 -7.20 19.10
N LYS A 176 -0.79 -6.31 18.10
CA LYS A 176 -1.95 -5.61 17.52
C LYS A 176 -1.98 -5.75 15.99
N ARG A 177 -3.17 -5.63 15.41
CA ARG A 177 -3.33 -5.58 13.94
C ARG A 177 -3.21 -4.13 13.44
N ILE A 178 -2.07 -3.51 13.71
CA ILE A 178 -1.77 -2.12 13.34
C ILE A 178 -0.37 -2.10 12.74
N GLY A 179 -0.24 -1.49 11.58
CA GLY A 179 1.06 -1.31 10.92
C GLY A 179 1.56 0.13 11.00
N VAL A 180 2.76 0.32 10.47
CA VAL A 180 3.47 1.61 10.50
C VAL A 180 4.08 1.91 9.13
N GLU A 181 3.91 3.15 8.69
CA GLU A 181 4.59 3.77 7.54
C GLU A 181 5.32 5.01 8.02
N ILE A 182 6.64 5.02 7.88
CA ILE A 182 7.54 6.11 8.30
C ILE A 182 8.00 6.89 7.07
N LYS A 183 7.95 8.20 7.16
CA LYS A 183 8.49 9.09 6.14
C LYS A 183 9.39 10.15 6.79
N CYS A 184 10.60 10.29 6.26
CA CYS A 184 11.55 11.32 6.67
C CYS A 184 11.83 12.27 5.50
N PRO A 185 10.83 13.08 5.10
CA PRO A 185 10.97 14.00 3.97
C PRO A 185 11.85 15.20 4.30
N ILE A 186 12.17 15.99 3.29
CA ILE A 186 12.75 17.32 3.49
C ILE A 186 11.77 18.24 4.24
N SER A 187 12.32 19.26 4.90
CA SER A 187 11.56 20.14 5.81
C SER A 187 10.35 20.80 5.15
N GLU A 188 10.46 21.27 3.91
CA GLU A 188 9.36 21.92 3.18
C GLU A 188 8.18 20.97 2.95
N THR A 189 8.48 19.73 2.58
CA THR A 189 7.45 18.67 2.41
C THR A 189 6.80 18.33 3.74
N HIS A 190 7.60 18.19 4.81
CA HIS A 190 7.11 17.91 6.14
C HIS A 190 6.19 19.01 6.69
N VAL A 191 6.57 20.27 6.53
CA VAL A 191 5.72 21.43 6.86
C VAL A 191 4.41 21.41 6.08
N GLY A 192 4.44 20.98 4.82
CA GLY A 192 3.24 20.77 4.01
C GLY A 192 2.28 19.76 4.65
N TYR A 193 2.79 18.64 5.19
CA TYR A 193 1.97 17.64 5.89
C TYR A 193 1.37 18.18 7.19
N LEU A 194 2.18 18.89 7.99
CA LEU A 194 1.70 19.54 9.23
C LEU A 194 0.57 20.52 8.97
N ARG A 195 0.68 21.34 7.92
CA ARG A 195 -0.34 22.34 7.56
C ARG A 195 -1.62 21.73 6.99
N ASN A 196 -1.48 20.63 6.24
CA ASN A 196 -2.61 19.97 5.59
C ASN A 196 -3.42 19.10 6.57
N GLY A 197 -2.77 18.53 7.59
CA GLY A 197 -3.41 17.72 8.62
C GLY A 197 -4.07 16.41 8.10
N LYS A 198 -3.76 15.98 6.88
CA LYS A 198 -4.37 14.80 6.23
C LYS A 198 -3.30 13.88 5.66
N LEU A 199 -3.64 12.60 5.47
CA LEU A 199 -2.78 11.66 4.77
C LEU A 199 -2.47 12.20 3.37
N PRO A 200 -1.18 12.38 3.00
CA PRO A 200 -0.84 12.82 1.66
C PRO A 200 -1.35 11.82 0.62
N SER A 201 -1.97 12.32 -0.45
CA SER A 201 -2.60 11.48 -1.49
C SER A 201 -1.62 10.48 -2.13
N THR A 202 -0.34 10.85 -2.21
CA THR A 202 0.74 9.98 -2.72
C THR A 202 0.95 8.71 -1.90
N TYR A 203 0.56 8.69 -0.62
CA TYR A 203 0.73 7.53 0.26
C TYR A 203 -0.57 6.78 0.54
N LYS A 204 -1.73 7.34 0.11
CA LYS A 204 -3.03 6.72 0.35
C LYS A 204 -3.07 5.28 -0.19
N ALA A 205 -2.71 5.09 -1.46
CA ALA A 205 -2.69 3.75 -2.06
C ALA A 205 -1.71 2.81 -1.34
N GLN A 206 -0.51 3.28 -0.97
CA GLN A 206 0.50 2.49 -0.29
C GLN A 206 0.01 2.00 1.08
N VAL A 207 -0.54 2.89 1.91
CA VAL A 207 -1.04 2.58 3.25
C VAL A 207 -2.20 1.58 3.19
N HIS A 208 -3.21 1.84 2.36
CA HIS A 208 -4.37 0.95 2.23
C HIS A 208 -4.01 -0.40 1.59
N PHE A 209 -3.05 -0.43 0.65
CA PHE A 209 -2.52 -1.68 0.11
C PHE A 209 -1.83 -2.51 1.19
N SER A 210 -1.01 -1.88 2.02
CA SER A 210 -0.33 -2.55 3.14
C SER A 210 -1.34 -3.12 4.14
N MET A 211 -2.42 -2.37 4.45
CA MET A 211 -3.54 -2.88 5.26
C MET A 211 -4.26 -4.05 4.58
N ALA A 212 -4.45 -4.01 3.26
CA ALA A 212 -5.10 -5.09 2.52
C ALA A 212 -4.27 -6.38 2.56
N ILE A 213 -2.95 -6.29 2.34
CA ILE A 213 -2.02 -7.44 2.40
C ILE A 213 -1.96 -8.05 3.79
N THR A 214 -1.84 -7.22 4.83
CA THR A 214 -1.61 -7.69 6.21
C THR A 214 -2.89 -8.00 6.96
N GLY A 215 -4.04 -7.55 6.46
CA GLY A 215 -5.30 -7.59 7.19
C GLY A 215 -5.33 -6.63 8.40
N ALA A 216 -4.45 -5.63 8.44
CA ALA A 216 -4.42 -4.65 9.52
C ALA A 216 -5.74 -3.85 9.59
N GLN A 217 -6.11 -3.45 10.81
CA GLN A 217 -7.31 -2.65 11.08
C GLN A 217 -7.01 -1.15 11.04
N ALA A 218 -5.74 -0.79 11.25
CA ALA A 218 -5.29 0.59 11.18
C ALA A 218 -3.80 0.64 10.80
N TRP A 219 -3.35 1.84 10.45
CA TRP A 219 -1.97 2.09 10.04
C TRP A 219 -1.51 3.43 10.55
N HIS A 220 -0.42 3.46 11.33
CA HIS A 220 0.23 4.70 11.69
C HIS A 220 0.97 5.26 10.48
N PHE A 221 0.60 6.45 10.04
CA PHE A 221 1.40 7.26 9.13
C PHE A 221 2.19 8.26 9.99
N TRP A 222 3.49 8.13 9.96
CA TRP A 222 4.41 8.93 10.76
C TRP A 222 5.39 9.67 9.86
N SER A 223 5.34 11.00 9.87
CA SER A 223 6.35 11.82 9.20
C SER A 223 7.22 12.50 10.23
N TYR A 224 8.52 12.30 10.09
CA TYR A 224 9.55 12.77 11.01
C TYR A 224 10.56 13.66 10.28
N CYS A 225 10.85 14.83 10.86
CA CYS A 225 11.88 15.75 10.41
C CYS A 225 12.55 16.37 11.65
N PRO A 226 13.84 16.13 11.88
CA PRO A 226 14.56 16.70 13.02
C PRO A 226 14.38 18.21 13.13
N GLY A 227 14.08 18.71 14.33
CA GLY A 227 13.87 20.13 14.60
C GLY A 227 12.46 20.65 14.31
N LEU A 228 11.55 19.82 13.79
CA LEU A 228 10.13 20.16 13.59
C LEU A 228 9.22 19.21 14.41
N PRO A 229 8.00 19.66 14.78
CA PRO A 229 7.02 18.76 15.39
C PRO A 229 6.72 17.59 14.44
N PRO A 230 6.59 16.34 14.94
CA PRO A 230 6.25 15.22 14.09
C PRO A 230 4.80 15.31 13.58
N PHE A 231 4.55 14.80 12.38
CA PHE A 231 3.21 14.63 11.85
C PHE A 231 2.78 13.17 12.00
N HIS A 232 1.65 12.94 12.66
CA HIS A 232 1.14 11.62 12.99
C HIS A 232 -0.35 11.50 12.67
N LEU A 233 -0.71 10.47 11.92
CA LEU A 233 -2.09 10.06 11.69
C LEU A 233 -2.24 8.57 11.99
N LEU A 234 -3.38 8.18 12.57
CA LEU A 234 -3.85 6.81 12.55
C LEU A 234 -4.88 6.70 11.42
N VAL A 235 -4.54 5.96 10.39
CA VAL A 235 -5.41 5.69 9.24
C VAL A 235 -6.15 4.41 9.53
N GLU A 236 -7.45 4.47 9.63
CA GLU A 236 -8.29 3.31 9.88
C GLU A 236 -8.63 2.57 8.57
N ARG A 237 -8.86 1.27 8.68
CA ARG A 237 -9.36 0.43 7.59
C ARG A 237 -10.76 0.93 7.16
N ASP A 238 -10.96 1.10 5.87
CA ASP A 238 -12.18 1.65 5.30
C ASP A 238 -12.57 0.95 3.98
N ALA A 239 -13.59 1.46 3.33
CA ALA A 239 -14.08 0.94 2.06
C ALA A 239 -13.01 0.99 0.94
N PHE A 240 -12.06 1.92 0.99
CA PHE A 240 -10.95 1.97 0.04
C PHE A 240 -10.00 0.79 0.26
N THR A 241 -9.75 0.39 1.52
CA THR A 241 -8.99 -0.82 1.84
C THR A 241 -9.69 -2.08 1.31
N GLU A 242 -11.01 -2.20 1.50
CA GLU A 242 -11.77 -3.35 0.98
C GLU A 242 -11.73 -3.42 -0.55
N ALA A 243 -11.74 -2.28 -1.18
CA ALA A 243 -11.55 -2.18 -2.61
C ALA A 243 -10.14 -2.62 -3.05
N MET A 244 -9.09 -2.28 -2.26
CA MET A 244 -7.73 -2.78 -2.48
C MET A 244 -7.65 -4.31 -2.37
N VAL A 245 -8.31 -4.93 -1.38
CA VAL A 245 -8.36 -6.39 -1.24
C VAL A 245 -8.86 -7.04 -2.53
N ARG A 246 -10.01 -6.60 -3.04
CA ARG A 246 -10.56 -7.13 -4.30
C ARG A 246 -9.64 -6.87 -5.50
N GLY A 247 -9.04 -5.69 -5.55
CA GLY A 247 -8.09 -5.35 -6.62
C GLY A 247 -6.85 -6.25 -6.63
N ILE A 248 -6.32 -6.59 -5.45
CA ILE A 248 -5.18 -7.51 -5.30
C ILE A 248 -5.56 -8.92 -5.73
N GLU A 249 -6.77 -9.38 -5.39
CA GLU A 249 -7.28 -10.69 -5.82
C GLU A 249 -7.36 -10.80 -7.34
N HIS A 250 -7.96 -9.80 -8.00
CA HIS A 250 -8.04 -9.74 -9.47
C HIS A 250 -6.65 -9.67 -10.11
N PHE A 251 -5.76 -8.83 -9.59
CA PHE A 251 -4.38 -8.76 -10.09
C PHE A 251 -3.66 -10.11 -9.99
N SER A 252 -3.84 -10.81 -8.89
CA SER A 252 -3.20 -12.09 -8.65
C SER A 252 -3.65 -13.14 -9.67
N ASP A 253 -4.95 -13.14 -10.02
CA ASP A 253 -5.51 -14.04 -11.02
C ASP A 253 -5.02 -13.67 -12.44
N ASP A 254 -5.04 -12.39 -12.80
CA ASP A 254 -4.52 -11.89 -14.08
C ASP A 254 -3.02 -12.18 -14.24
N LEU A 255 -2.21 -12.02 -13.18
CA LEU A 255 -0.78 -12.34 -13.20
C LEU A 255 -0.54 -13.84 -13.35
N ALA A 256 -1.33 -14.67 -12.69
CA ALA A 256 -1.23 -16.13 -12.82
C ALA A 256 -1.57 -16.61 -14.23
N ASP A 257 -2.61 -16.02 -14.84
CA ASP A 257 -3.00 -16.31 -16.24
C ASP A 257 -1.91 -15.89 -17.23
N ALA A 258 -1.36 -14.68 -17.05
CA ALA A 258 -0.28 -14.19 -17.89
C ALA A 258 1.01 -15.00 -17.73
N THR A 259 1.31 -15.49 -16.52
CA THR A 259 2.45 -16.37 -16.26
C THR A 259 2.31 -17.69 -16.98
N ARG A 260 1.12 -18.34 -16.90
CA ARG A 260 0.84 -19.59 -17.64
C ARG A 260 0.98 -19.41 -19.15
N ALA A 261 0.42 -18.32 -19.69
CA ALA A 261 0.55 -18.02 -21.12
C ALA A 261 2.02 -17.88 -21.56
N MET A 262 2.86 -17.24 -20.73
CA MET A 262 4.30 -17.13 -21.01
C MET A 262 5.02 -18.49 -20.94
N GLU A 263 4.67 -19.35 -19.99
CA GLU A 263 5.20 -20.71 -19.87
C GLU A 263 4.80 -21.58 -21.08
N ASP A 264 3.57 -21.48 -21.52
CA ASP A 264 3.08 -22.17 -22.71
C ASP A 264 3.82 -21.74 -23.98
N MET A 265 4.03 -20.44 -24.16
CA MET A 265 4.83 -19.89 -25.27
C MET A 265 6.27 -20.41 -25.22
N TRP A 266 6.88 -20.42 -24.04
CA TRP A 266 8.23 -20.96 -23.83
C TRP A 266 8.30 -22.43 -24.20
N ASN A 267 7.35 -23.25 -23.74
CA ASN A 267 7.29 -24.69 -24.00
C ASN A 267 7.04 -24.99 -25.49
N GLN A 268 6.27 -24.17 -26.20
CA GLN A 268 6.05 -24.30 -27.64
C GLN A 268 7.32 -24.04 -28.42
N GLU A 269 8.11 -23.03 -28.05
CA GLU A 269 9.32 -22.63 -28.75
C GLU A 269 10.51 -23.54 -28.42
N PHE A 270 10.72 -23.83 -27.14
CA PHE A 270 11.93 -24.49 -26.61
C PHE A 270 11.69 -25.89 -26.01
N GLY A 271 10.44 -26.31 -25.82
CA GLY A 271 10.10 -27.58 -25.18
C GLY A 271 10.30 -28.81 -26.09
N LYS A 272 10.59 -28.62 -27.37
CA LYS A 272 10.78 -29.72 -28.36
C LYS A 272 12.15 -30.40 -28.28
N ASP A 273 13.10 -29.85 -27.53
CA ASP A 273 14.47 -30.37 -27.42
C ASP A 273 14.66 -31.39 -26.28
N LYS A 274 13.59 -31.89 -25.66
CA LYS A 274 13.67 -32.88 -24.56
C LYS A 274 13.12 -34.28 -24.93
N SER A 275 13.02 -34.60 -26.24
CA SER A 275 12.66 -35.95 -26.69
C SER A 275 13.85 -36.69 -27.33
#